data_7c4ae66f27e406a55f4503cbf18ea9ef
#
_entry.id   7c4ae66f27e406a55f4503cbf18ea9ef
#
_cell.length_a   1.000
_cell.length_b   1.000
_cell.length_c   1.000
_cell.angle_alpha   90.00
_cell.angle_beta   90.00
_cell.angle_gamma   90.00
#
_symmetry.space_group_name_H-M   'P 1'
#
loop_
_entity.id
_entity.type
_entity.pdbx_description
1 polymer ?
#
loop_
_entity_poly.entity_id
_entity_poly.type
_entity_poly.pdbx_seq_one_letter_code
_entity_poly.pdbx_strand_id
1 'polypeptide(L)'
;MKTRDIVRRAGRSLRHAKVRTLLTSLAISVGAFTVTVALAAGAGTQDYTNNLVKNNGDENSLYIFAKTNTQDLSPKAYDPGAATTDKNVLTDADVQKIEKTADIQDVTPMYGINPSYMQRDANAQKYQANLSIKSDRMVVPLAAGSMQDNQIPAGNVVVPEEYLSALGFSDAKDAIGKTITIHFDRAVRMLGGEDKSFTVAAVSKKSSLQLRYQPQLAISAADGKAIYAYQREGSGQPNEYGGVTARASDLAKVDAVKKAVEDEGYTVQSLKDVQQTLFQFIDVAKWGAAGFGFLAILASVFGIINTQYISVLERTQQIGLMKALGARKKDVGRLFRYEAAWVGFLGGVIGTGLATLTSLLNPWIAKTLGLDAGTNLLQFSPMTSIVLIAALMLVAVLAGYFPSRKAAKLDPIEALRTE
;
A
#
# COMPACT_ATOMS: atom_id res chain seq x y z
N MET A 1 -11.32 -47.77 20.05
CA MET A 1 -11.92 -47.40 18.74
C MET A 1 -10.82 -46.95 17.75
N LYS A 2 -10.92 -47.29 16.45
CA LYS A 2 -9.97 -46.81 15.44
C LYS A 2 -10.20 -45.30 15.21
N THR A 3 -9.14 -44.50 14.99
CA THR A 3 -9.23 -43.05 14.81
C THR A 3 -10.15 -42.65 13.67
N ARG A 4 -10.14 -43.41 12.55
CA ARG A 4 -11.01 -43.19 11.40
C ARG A 4 -12.50 -43.28 11.76
N ASP A 5 -12.89 -44.19 12.64
CA ASP A 5 -14.28 -44.38 13.07
C ASP A 5 -14.74 -43.20 13.95
N ILE A 6 -13.82 -42.70 14.80
CA ILE A 6 -14.10 -41.54 15.67
C ILE A 6 -14.34 -40.28 14.81
N VAL A 7 -13.48 -40.02 13.82
CA VAL A 7 -13.62 -38.87 12.90
C VAL A 7 -14.92 -38.94 12.11
N ARG A 8 -15.28 -40.15 11.59
CA ARG A 8 -16.53 -40.37 10.84
C ARG A 8 -17.76 -40.18 11.73
N ARG A 9 -17.69 -40.64 12.99
CA ARG A 9 -18.77 -40.43 13.97
C ARG A 9 -18.91 -38.96 14.34
N ALA A 10 -17.79 -38.24 14.55
CA ALA A 10 -17.81 -36.80 14.82
C ALA A 10 -18.49 -36.02 13.68
N GLY A 11 -18.16 -36.31 12.42
CA GLY A 11 -18.81 -35.68 11.25
C GLY A 11 -20.29 -35.99 11.13
N ARG A 12 -20.70 -37.24 11.51
CA ARG A 12 -22.13 -37.64 11.49
C ARG A 12 -22.92 -36.97 12.64
N SER A 13 -22.31 -36.83 13.80
CA SER A 13 -22.86 -36.16 14.97
C SER A 13 -23.28 -34.70 14.67
N LEU A 14 -22.44 -33.96 13.93
CA LEU A 14 -22.72 -32.58 13.53
C LEU A 14 -23.97 -32.43 12.63
N ARG A 15 -24.29 -33.47 11.85
CA ARG A 15 -25.50 -33.48 11.01
C ARG A 15 -26.79 -33.58 11.81
N HIS A 16 -26.77 -34.01 13.04
CA HIS A 16 -27.98 -34.05 13.91
C HIS A 16 -28.23 -32.71 14.60
N ALA A 17 -27.18 -31.85 14.77
CA ALA A 17 -27.29 -30.53 15.36
C ALA A 17 -26.99 -29.42 14.31
N LYS A 18 -27.60 -29.49 13.10
CA LYS A 18 -27.25 -28.67 11.94
C LYS A 18 -27.25 -27.16 12.22
N VAL A 19 -28.32 -26.65 12.84
CA VAL A 19 -28.47 -25.20 13.09
C VAL A 19 -27.37 -24.70 14.01
N ARG A 20 -27.10 -25.42 15.12
CA ARG A 20 -26.06 -25.03 16.09
C ARG A 20 -24.67 -25.07 15.44
N THR A 21 -24.36 -26.15 14.72
CA THR A 21 -23.07 -26.28 14.02
C THR A 21 -22.89 -25.19 12.99
N LEU A 22 -23.92 -24.87 12.21
CA LEU A 22 -23.88 -23.81 11.22
C LEU A 22 -23.63 -22.44 11.88
N LEU A 23 -24.39 -22.09 12.91
CA LEU A 23 -24.24 -20.81 13.63
C LEU A 23 -22.83 -20.65 14.22
N THR A 24 -22.32 -21.71 14.87
CA THR A 24 -20.96 -21.69 15.45
C THR A 24 -19.89 -21.58 14.35
N SER A 25 -20.05 -22.32 13.24
CA SER A 25 -19.11 -22.25 12.11
C SER A 25 -19.18 -20.88 11.41
N LEU A 26 -20.36 -20.28 11.29
CA LEU A 26 -20.51 -18.92 10.76
C LEU A 26 -19.83 -17.88 11.66
N ALA A 27 -19.93 -18.01 12.97
CA ALA A 27 -19.21 -17.11 13.90
C ALA A 27 -17.69 -17.17 13.70
N ILE A 28 -17.14 -18.38 13.51
CA ILE A 28 -15.71 -18.55 13.19
C ILE A 28 -15.38 -18.00 11.78
N SER A 29 -16.32 -18.20 10.84
CA SER A 29 -16.09 -17.80 9.44
C SER A 29 -15.97 -16.29 9.28
N VAL A 30 -16.63 -15.48 10.10
CA VAL A 30 -16.47 -14.01 10.10
C VAL A 30 -15.03 -13.63 10.44
N GLY A 31 -14.47 -14.22 11.50
CA GLY A 31 -13.07 -13.97 11.87
C GLY A 31 -12.09 -14.46 10.79
N ALA A 32 -12.33 -15.67 10.26
CA ALA A 32 -11.53 -16.23 9.17
C ALA A 32 -11.58 -15.37 7.90
N PHE A 33 -12.78 -14.90 7.53
CA PHE A 33 -12.99 -13.99 6.41
C PHE A 33 -12.19 -12.71 6.58
N THR A 34 -12.35 -12.04 7.72
CA THR A 34 -11.69 -10.75 8.00
C THR A 34 -10.16 -10.89 7.95
N VAL A 35 -9.60 -11.92 8.62
CA VAL A 35 -8.15 -12.17 8.58
C VAL A 35 -7.68 -12.46 7.15
N THR A 36 -8.40 -13.30 6.41
CA THR A 36 -8.02 -13.66 5.04
C THR A 36 -8.04 -12.46 4.11
N VAL A 37 -9.07 -11.62 4.18
CA VAL A 37 -9.16 -10.39 3.36
C VAL A 37 -8.05 -9.40 3.75
N ALA A 38 -7.77 -9.21 5.05
CA ALA A 38 -6.70 -8.34 5.51
C ALA A 38 -5.32 -8.77 4.99
N LEU A 39 -5.03 -10.07 5.05
CA LEU A 39 -3.77 -10.62 4.53
C LEU A 39 -3.69 -10.52 3.00
N ALA A 40 -4.80 -10.78 2.30
CA ALA A 40 -4.86 -10.69 0.84
C ALA A 40 -4.71 -9.24 0.35
N ALA A 41 -5.35 -8.28 1.02
CA ALA A 41 -5.20 -6.86 0.73
C ALA A 41 -3.77 -6.36 0.99
N GLY A 42 -3.16 -6.79 2.10
CA GLY A 42 -1.76 -6.49 2.38
C GLY A 42 -0.81 -7.02 1.31
N ALA A 43 -0.96 -8.28 0.90
CA ALA A 43 -0.13 -8.89 -0.14
C ALA A 43 -0.33 -8.19 -1.50
N GLY A 44 -1.57 -7.94 -1.92
CA GLY A 44 -1.87 -7.29 -3.19
C GLY A 44 -1.37 -5.84 -3.26
N THR A 45 -1.52 -5.09 -2.16
CA THR A 45 -1.02 -3.71 -2.10
C THR A 45 0.51 -3.65 -2.10
N GLN A 46 1.18 -4.59 -1.41
CA GLN A 46 2.65 -4.70 -1.47
C GLN A 46 3.14 -5.04 -2.88
N ASP A 47 2.50 -5.98 -3.57
CA ASP A 47 2.83 -6.33 -4.94
C ASP A 47 2.59 -5.15 -5.90
N TYR A 48 1.48 -4.44 -5.75
CA TYR A 48 1.21 -3.23 -6.50
C TYR A 48 2.29 -2.16 -6.29
N THR A 49 2.70 -1.92 -5.03
CA THR A 49 3.77 -0.98 -4.71
C THR A 49 5.11 -1.40 -5.30
N ASN A 50 5.45 -2.69 -5.26
CA ASN A 50 6.65 -3.22 -5.89
C ASN A 50 6.65 -2.96 -7.41
N ASN A 51 5.52 -3.19 -8.06
CA ASN A 51 5.38 -2.97 -9.50
C ASN A 51 5.45 -1.48 -9.86
N LEU A 52 4.86 -0.60 -9.04
CA LEU A 52 4.99 0.85 -9.22
C LEU A 52 6.45 1.30 -9.15
N VAL A 53 7.19 0.81 -8.16
CA VAL A 53 8.60 1.16 -7.96
C VAL A 53 9.43 0.65 -9.13
N LYS A 54 9.27 -0.61 -9.55
CA LYS A 54 10.01 -1.20 -10.67
C LYS A 54 9.73 -0.52 -12.01
N ASN A 55 8.48 -0.12 -12.24
CA ASN A 55 8.07 0.45 -13.53
C ASN A 55 8.33 1.95 -13.63
N ASN A 56 8.39 2.68 -12.52
CA ASN A 56 8.46 4.13 -12.51
C ASN A 56 9.75 4.69 -11.88
N GLY A 57 10.65 3.86 -11.37
CA GLY A 57 11.83 4.30 -10.64
C GLY A 57 13.12 3.58 -11.05
N ASP A 58 14.21 4.28 -10.91
CA ASP A 58 15.54 3.69 -10.91
C ASP A 58 15.94 3.40 -9.46
N GLU A 59 16.09 2.14 -9.12
CA GLU A 59 16.40 1.68 -7.75
C GLU A 59 17.71 2.29 -7.20
N ASN A 60 18.60 2.79 -8.10
CA ASN A 60 19.82 3.46 -7.73
C ASN A 60 19.65 4.96 -7.43
N SER A 61 18.45 5.51 -7.62
CA SER A 61 18.17 6.93 -7.43
C SER A 61 18.16 7.34 -5.97
N LEU A 62 18.81 8.47 -5.70
CA LEU A 62 18.88 9.12 -4.40
C LEU A 62 18.31 10.54 -4.52
N TYR A 63 17.48 10.90 -3.58
CA TYR A 63 16.94 12.24 -3.42
C TYR A 63 17.60 12.87 -2.20
N ILE A 64 18.36 13.93 -2.40
CA ILE A 64 19.19 14.57 -1.38
C ILE A 64 18.60 15.93 -1.07
N PHE A 65 18.38 16.19 0.19
CA PHE A 65 17.80 17.44 0.70
C PHE A 65 18.73 18.07 1.75
N ALA A 66 18.58 19.36 1.97
CA ALA A 66 19.23 20.01 3.09
C ALA A 66 18.78 19.33 4.39
N LYS A 67 19.67 19.28 5.37
CA LYS A 67 19.35 18.70 6.69
C LYS A 67 18.26 19.52 7.35
N THR A 68 17.06 18.97 7.37
CA THR A 68 15.96 19.54 8.14
C THR A 68 16.06 19.02 9.56
N ASN A 69 16.20 19.92 10.53
CA ASN A 69 16.15 19.54 11.93
C ASN A 69 14.69 19.32 12.35
N THR A 70 14.09 18.22 11.82
CA THR A 70 12.69 17.84 12.06
C THR A 70 12.43 17.38 13.50
N GLN A 71 13.48 17.19 14.29
CA GLN A 71 13.36 16.75 15.69
C GLN A 71 13.18 17.89 16.68
N ASP A 72 13.52 19.12 16.30
CA ASP A 72 13.34 20.28 17.16
C ASP A 72 12.08 21.06 16.74
N LEU A 73 10.94 20.63 17.27
CA LEU A 73 9.65 21.32 17.12
C LEU A 73 9.49 22.45 18.15
N SER A 74 10.50 22.74 18.95
CA SER A 74 10.45 23.81 19.92
C SER A 74 10.46 25.19 19.24
N PRO A 75 9.69 26.15 19.72
CA PRO A 75 9.73 27.51 19.22
C PRO A 75 11.15 28.09 19.40
N LYS A 76 11.77 28.51 18.29
CA LYS A 76 13.08 29.19 18.34
C LYS A 76 12.91 30.64 18.86
N ALA A 77 13.88 31.10 19.64
CA ALA A 77 13.89 32.48 20.07
C ALA A 77 13.93 33.42 18.85
N TYR A 78 13.09 34.46 18.88
CA TYR A 78 13.08 35.47 17.81
C TYR A 78 14.39 36.26 17.87
N ASP A 79 15.20 36.14 16.83
CA ASP A 79 16.41 36.96 16.65
C ASP A 79 16.20 37.88 15.44
N PRO A 80 16.03 39.20 15.63
CA PRO A 80 15.82 40.14 14.52
C PRO A 80 17.02 40.26 13.57
N GLY A 81 18.20 39.77 13.96
CA GLY A 81 19.43 39.77 13.16
C GLY A 81 19.76 38.40 12.52
N ALA A 82 19.09 37.37 12.95
CA ALA A 82 19.23 36.08 12.29
C ALA A 82 18.63 36.20 10.89
N ALA A 83 19.46 36.27 9.87
CA ALA A 83 19.05 35.91 8.53
C ALA A 83 18.32 34.57 8.65
N THR A 84 17.19 34.39 7.98
CA THR A 84 16.42 33.13 7.95
C THR A 84 17.30 32.03 7.36
N THR A 85 18.32 31.60 8.10
CA THR A 85 19.34 30.63 7.71
C THR A 85 18.87 29.18 7.85
N ASP A 86 17.64 28.97 8.33
CA ASP A 86 16.94 27.66 8.22
C ASP A 86 16.28 27.51 6.84
N LYS A 87 16.92 27.94 5.79
CA LYS A 87 16.47 27.61 4.44
C LYS A 87 16.79 26.14 4.20
N ASN A 88 15.76 25.32 4.15
CA ASN A 88 15.84 23.91 3.71
C ASN A 88 16.15 23.83 2.20
N VAL A 89 17.21 24.53 1.78
CA VAL A 89 17.63 24.63 0.38
C VAL A 89 19.11 24.29 0.27
N LEU A 90 19.48 23.71 -0.85
CA LEU A 90 20.85 23.43 -1.23
C LEU A 90 21.37 24.55 -2.13
N THR A 91 22.66 24.83 -2.04
CA THR A 91 23.36 25.82 -2.87
C THR A 91 24.23 25.15 -3.92
N ASP A 92 24.80 25.93 -4.85
CA ASP A 92 25.79 25.41 -5.81
C ASP A 92 27.01 24.75 -5.13
N ALA A 93 27.42 25.27 -3.96
CA ALA A 93 28.51 24.69 -3.17
C ALA A 93 28.13 23.29 -2.64
N ASP A 94 26.87 23.12 -2.19
CA ASP A 94 26.37 21.83 -1.74
C ASP A 94 26.30 20.82 -2.91
N VAL A 95 25.82 21.25 -4.06
CA VAL A 95 25.79 20.42 -5.26
C VAL A 95 27.19 19.92 -5.63
N GLN A 96 28.18 20.82 -5.69
CA GLN A 96 29.58 20.48 -5.96
C GLN A 96 30.17 19.55 -4.90
N LYS A 97 29.76 19.67 -3.66
CA LYS A 97 30.20 18.78 -2.57
C LYS A 97 29.63 17.38 -2.75
N ILE A 98 28.34 17.28 -3.06
CA ILE A 98 27.65 16.02 -3.32
C ILE A 98 28.26 15.33 -4.56
N GLU A 99 28.57 16.07 -5.63
CA GLU A 99 29.20 15.53 -6.84
C GLU A 99 30.56 14.86 -6.58
N LYS A 100 31.28 15.29 -5.54
CA LYS A 100 32.59 14.74 -5.16
C LYS A 100 32.50 13.48 -4.30
N THR A 101 31.30 13.11 -3.83
CA THR A 101 31.13 11.88 -3.05
C THR A 101 31.42 10.65 -3.91
N ALA A 102 32.16 9.70 -3.37
CA ALA A 102 32.52 8.50 -4.07
C ALA A 102 31.27 7.69 -4.50
N ASP A 103 31.31 7.09 -5.67
CA ASP A 103 30.24 6.25 -6.23
C ASP A 103 28.91 6.98 -6.52
N ILE A 104 28.89 8.31 -6.53
CA ILE A 104 27.77 9.12 -6.99
C ILE A 104 27.94 9.47 -8.48
N GLN A 105 26.82 9.49 -9.19
CA GLN A 105 26.72 9.85 -10.60
C GLN A 105 25.45 10.67 -10.85
N ASP A 106 25.40 11.36 -11.99
CA ASP A 106 24.21 12.03 -12.52
C ASP A 106 23.56 13.00 -11.50
N VAL A 107 24.37 13.80 -10.84
CA VAL A 107 23.91 14.80 -9.86
C VAL A 107 23.17 15.92 -10.58
N THR A 108 21.88 16.07 -10.31
CA THR A 108 21.02 17.06 -10.97
C THR A 108 20.22 17.85 -9.91
N PRO A 109 20.39 19.18 -9.85
CA PRO A 109 19.59 20.01 -8.96
C PRO A 109 18.10 19.97 -9.27
N MET A 110 17.26 19.97 -8.25
CA MET A 110 15.82 20.13 -8.37
C MET A 110 15.50 21.62 -8.50
N TYR A 111 15.33 22.09 -9.73
CA TYR A 111 15.01 23.48 -10.00
C TYR A 111 13.58 23.82 -9.59
N GLY A 112 13.40 24.76 -8.68
CA GLY A 112 12.09 25.31 -8.30
C GLY A 112 11.61 26.31 -9.37
N ILE A 113 10.76 25.87 -10.27
CA ILE A 113 10.21 26.70 -11.34
C ILE A 113 8.76 27.04 -11.00
N ASN A 114 8.41 28.31 -11.10
CA ASN A 114 7.06 28.80 -10.81
C ASN A 114 6.47 29.50 -12.04
N PRO A 115 5.66 28.81 -12.85
CA PRO A 115 4.92 29.46 -13.93
C PRO A 115 3.83 30.34 -13.35
N SER A 116 3.59 31.52 -13.96
CA SER A 116 2.55 32.44 -13.53
C SER A 116 1.19 32.06 -14.11
N TYR A 117 1.14 31.71 -15.38
CA TYR A 117 -0.05 31.20 -16.06
C TYR A 117 0.33 30.45 -17.34
N MET A 118 -0.63 29.69 -17.84
CA MET A 118 -0.56 29.06 -19.17
C MET A 118 -1.77 29.47 -19.99
N GLN A 119 -1.62 29.51 -21.33
CA GLN A 119 -2.67 29.73 -22.28
C GLN A 119 -2.38 28.99 -23.59
N ARG A 120 -3.40 28.71 -24.40
CA ARG A 120 -3.20 28.09 -25.72
C ARG A 120 -2.75 29.15 -26.77
N ASP A 121 -3.48 30.23 -26.85
CA ASP A 121 -3.27 31.31 -27.80
C ASP A 121 -3.20 32.66 -27.07
N ALA A 122 -2.58 33.68 -27.65
CA ALA A 122 -2.36 34.97 -27.01
C ALA A 122 -3.64 35.66 -26.47
N ASN A 123 -4.79 35.33 -27.04
CA ASN A 123 -6.11 35.87 -26.66
C ASN A 123 -6.97 34.87 -25.89
N ALA A 124 -6.43 33.68 -25.57
CA ALA A 124 -7.14 32.63 -24.80
C ALA A 124 -7.19 32.96 -23.32
N GLN A 125 -8.11 32.31 -22.61
CA GLN A 125 -8.20 32.40 -21.17
C GLN A 125 -6.91 31.89 -20.53
N LYS A 126 -6.43 32.61 -19.53
CA LYS A 126 -5.25 32.27 -18.73
C LYS A 126 -5.64 31.31 -17.62
N TYR A 127 -4.85 30.27 -17.44
CA TYR A 127 -5.03 29.24 -16.38
C TYR A 127 -3.81 29.16 -15.49
N GLN A 128 -4.01 28.81 -14.24
CA GLN A 128 -2.89 28.46 -13.37
C GLN A 128 -2.18 27.21 -13.91
N ALA A 129 -0.87 27.24 -13.95
CA ALA A 129 -0.06 26.11 -14.42
C ALA A 129 0.74 25.53 -13.28
N ASN A 130 0.72 24.22 -13.15
CA ASN A 130 1.69 23.50 -12.37
C ASN A 130 2.69 22.86 -13.34
N LEU A 131 3.97 23.04 -13.09
CA LEU A 131 5.04 22.60 -13.98
C LEU A 131 6.04 21.73 -13.21
N SER A 132 6.45 20.64 -13.82
CA SER A 132 7.51 19.78 -13.31
C SER A 132 8.58 19.55 -14.36
N ILE A 133 9.78 19.31 -13.91
CA ILE A 133 10.87 18.87 -14.78
C ILE A 133 10.83 17.33 -14.77
N LYS A 134 10.65 16.74 -15.95
CA LYS A 134 10.67 15.30 -16.07
C LYS A 134 12.11 14.78 -15.97
N SER A 135 12.36 13.89 -15.03
CA SER A 135 13.57 13.07 -15.05
C SER A 135 13.51 12.08 -16.21
N ASP A 136 14.62 11.89 -16.92
CA ASP A 136 14.74 10.98 -18.08
C ASP A 136 14.31 9.54 -17.76
N ARG A 137 14.32 9.17 -16.46
CA ARG A 137 14.01 7.82 -15.98
C ARG A 137 12.58 7.62 -15.50
N MET A 138 11.86 8.73 -15.25
CA MET A 138 10.48 8.64 -14.86
C MET A 138 9.62 8.27 -16.08
N VAL A 139 9.06 7.08 -16.09
CA VAL A 139 8.13 6.63 -17.13
C VAL A 139 6.78 7.29 -16.88
N VAL A 140 6.30 8.07 -17.85
CA VAL A 140 4.99 8.72 -17.82
C VAL A 140 4.06 7.92 -18.72
N PRO A 141 2.96 7.33 -18.21
CA PRO A 141 1.97 6.66 -19.04
C PRO A 141 1.35 7.67 -20.02
N LEU A 142 1.37 7.38 -21.32
CA LEU A 142 0.86 8.28 -22.36
C LEU A 142 -0.53 7.87 -22.83
N ALA A 143 -1.40 8.87 -23.03
CA ALA A 143 -2.70 8.74 -23.69
C ALA A 143 -2.57 8.94 -25.23
N ALA A 144 -1.65 9.84 -25.65
CA ALA A 144 -1.33 10.09 -27.05
C ALA A 144 0.10 10.65 -27.18
N GLY A 145 0.64 10.61 -28.39
CA GLY A 145 2.01 11.06 -28.67
C GLY A 145 3.07 10.02 -28.31
N SER A 146 4.33 10.40 -28.39
CA SER A 146 5.47 9.54 -28.06
C SER A 146 6.63 10.38 -27.54
N MET A 147 7.47 9.76 -26.71
CA MET A 147 8.74 10.31 -26.25
C MET A 147 9.85 9.36 -26.68
N GLN A 148 10.79 9.87 -27.49
CA GLN A 148 11.95 9.09 -27.90
C GLN A 148 12.86 8.91 -26.67
N ASP A 149 13.32 7.69 -26.42
CA ASP A 149 14.16 7.34 -25.27
C ASP A 149 13.61 7.85 -23.91
N ASN A 150 12.29 7.94 -23.80
CA ASN A 150 11.62 8.47 -22.63
C ASN A 150 12.02 9.92 -22.28
N GLN A 151 12.55 10.68 -23.20
CA GLN A 151 12.98 12.08 -23.04
C GLN A 151 12.00 13.06 -23.67
N ILE A 152 11.87 14.25 -23.07
CA ILE A 152 11.14 15.36 -23.65
C ILE A 152 12.17 16.24 -24.37
N PRO A 153 12.08 16.42 -25.70
CA PRO A 153 12.98 17.32 -26.41
C PRO A 153 12.84 18.76 -25.91
N ALA A 154 13.91 19.56 -25.97
CA ALA A 154 13.84 20.98 -25.62
C ALA A 154 12.79 21.72 -26.45
N GLY A 155 12.07 22.65 -25.82
CA GLY A 155 10.95 23.36 -26.41
C GLY A 155 9.65 22.54 -26.54
N ASN A 156 9.63 21.33 -25.97
CA ASN A 156 8.44 20.48 -25.96
C ASN A 156 7.89 20.31 -24.54
N VAL A 157 6.59 19.94 -24.46
CA VAL A 157 5.90 19.73 -23.20
C VAL A 157 5.02 18.49 -23.28
N VAL A 158 4.91 17.78 -22.16
CA VAL A 158 3.87 16.76 -21.95
C VAL A 158 2.75 17.38 -21.15
N VAL A 159 1.52 17.30 -21.69
CA VAL A 159 0.32 17.90 -21.11
C VAL A 159 -0.51 16.81 -20.43
N PRO A 160 -0.96 16.98 -19.18
CA PRO A 160 -1.87 16.02 -18.57
C PRO A 160 -3.25 16.05 -19.20
N GLU A 161 -3.89 14.89 -19.32
CA GLU A 161 -5.21 14.73 -19.95
C GLU A 161 -6.27 15.64 -19.30
N GLU A 162 -6.13 15.94 -18.01
CA GLU A 162 -7.02 16.83 -17.26
C GLU A 162 -6.98 18.30 -17.74
N TYR A 163 -5.90 18.72 -18.41
CA TYR A 163 -5.76 20.10 -18.88
C TYR A 163 -6.33 20.32 -20.27
N LEU A 164 -6.64 19.25 -21.01
CA LEU A 164 -7.08 19.33 -22.41
C LEU A 164 -8.32 20.20 -22.61
N SER A 165 -9.35 19.96 -21.80
CA SER A 165 -10.61 20.73 -21.89
C SER A 165 -10.43 22.20 -21.56
N ALA A 166 -9.61 22.54 -20.56
CA ALA A 166 -9.30 23.93 -20.21
C ALA A 166 -8.52 24.64 -21.33
N LEU A 167 -7.60 23.91 -21.98
CA LEU A 167 -6.85 24.43 -23.13
C LEU A 167 -7.62 24.37 -24.46
N GLY A 168 -8.88 23.91 -24.45
CA GLY A 168 -9.76 23.88 -25.64
C GLY A 168 -9.35 22.80 -26.65
N PHE A 169 -8.70 21.71 -26.22
CA PHE A 169 -8.46 20.54 -27.05
C PHE A 169 -9.63 19.55 -26.93
N SER A 170 -10.03 18.97 -28.04
CA SER A 170 -11.16 18.04 -28.10
C SER A 170 -10.78 16.65 -27.53
N ASP A 171 -9.58 16.21 -27.77
CA ASP A 171 -9.02 14.95 -27.26
C ASP A 171 -7.48 14.99 -27.20
N ALA A 172 -6.88 13.90 -26.70
CA ALA A 172 -5.43 13.79 -26.54
C ALA A 172 -4.67 13.84 -27.88
N LYS A 173 -5.27 13.38 -28.99
CA LYS A 173 -4.64 13.39 -30.31
C LYS A 173 -4.65 14.77 -30.94
N ASP A 174 -5.72 15.54 -30.72
CA ASP A 174 -5.83 16.91 -31.20
C ASP A 174 -4.77 17.86 -30.60
N ALA A 175 -4.34 17.56 -29.38
CA ALA A 175 -3.31 18.37 -28.70
C ALA A 175 -1.89 18.17 -29.27
N ILE A 176 -1.58 17.01 -29.87
CA ILE A 176 -0.24 16.69 -30.35
C ILE A 176 0.20 17.65 -31.46
N GLY A 177 1.43 18.18 -31.33
CA GLY A 177 2.02 19.14 -32.26
C GLY A 177 1.45 20.57 -32.18
N LYS A 178 0.47 20.82 -31.31
CA LYS A 178 -0.02 22.15 -31.02
C LYS A 178 0.89 22.87 -30.03
N THR A 179 0.82 24.21 -30.05
CA THR A 179 1.62 25.07 -29.20
C THR A 179 0.79 25.56 -28.02
N ILE A 180 1.41 25.55 -26.82
CA ILE A 180 0.91 26.23 -25.63
C ILE A 180 1.93 27.26 -25.18
N THR A 181 1.49 28.34 -24.59
CA THR A 181 2.33 29.42 -24.08
C THR A 181 2.28 29.42 -22.56
N ILE A 182 3.42 29.49 -21.92
CA ILE A 182 3.57 29.53 -20.47
C ILE A 182 4.34 30.80 -20.11
N HIS A 183 3.78 31.61 -19.21
CA HIS A 183 4.38 32.84 -18.74
C HIS A 183 5.20 32.61 -17.47
N PHE A 184 6.40 33.17 -17.46
CA PHE A 184 7.35 33.11 -16.34
C PHE A 184 7.74 34.51 -15.91
N ASP A 185 7.38 34.90 -14.70
CA ASP A 185 7.87 36.13 -14.07
C ASP A 185 9.30 35.95 -13.54
N ARG A 186 10.10 37.02 -13.58
CA ARG A 186 11.37 37.06 -12.88
C ARG A 186 11.16 37.29 -11.38
N ALA A 187 12.08 36.82 -10.55
CA ALA A 187 12.07 37.06 -9.11
C ALA A 187 12.08 38.58 -8.78
N VAL A 188 12.76 39.35 -9.59
CA VAL A 188 12.70 40.82 -9.56
C VAL A 188 11.57 41.29 -10.48
N ARG A 189 10.39 41.49 -9.93
CA ARG A 189 9.17 41.84 -10.68
C ARG A 189 9.31 43.06 -11.60
N MET A 190 10.17 44.01 -11.26
CA MET A 190 10.43 45.19 -12.10
C MET A 190 11.08 44.87 -13.45
N LEU A 191 11.69 43.69 -13.59
CA LEU A 191 12.28 43.25 -14.87
C LEU A 191 11.28 42.55 -15.79
N GLY A 192 10.00 42.44 -15.36
CA GLY A 192 8.95 41.80 -16.13
C GLY A 192 9.09 40.29 -16.23
N GLY A 193 8.23 39.70 -17.06
CA GLY A 193 8.23 38.26 -17.35
C GLY A 193 8.34 37.99 -18.85
N GLU A 194 8.42 36.74 -19.24
CA GLU A 194 8.51 36.27 -20.63
C GLU A 194 7.52 35.16 -20.91
N ASP A 195 6.95 35.21 -22.08
CA ASP A 195 6.10 34.15 -22.63
C ASP A 195 6.98 33.12 -23.38
N LYS A 196 7.00 31.88 -22.92
CA LYS A 196 7.69 30.79 -23.62
C LYS A 196 6.68 29.85 -24.24
N SER A 197 6.88 29.56 -25.51
CA SER A 197 6.03 28.65 -26.28
C SER A 197 6.61 27.25 -26.28
N PHE A 198 5.77 26.25 -26.02
CA PHE A 198 6.11 24.83 -26.02
C PHE A 198 5.19 24.07 -26.96
N THR A 199 5.77 23.15 -27.72
CA THR A 199 5.02 22.22 -28.58
C THR A 199 4.61 20.98 -27.78
N VAL A 200 3.36 20.58 -27.85
CA VAL A 200 2.85 19.39 -27.17
C VAL A 200 3.42 18.13 -27.86
N ALA A 201 4.35 17.45 -27.22
CA ALA A 201 4.94 16.20 -27.72
C ALA A 201 4.09 14.98 -27.38
N ALA A 202 3.49 15.00 -26.20
CA ALA A 202 2.67 13.90 -25.71
C ALA A 202 1.62 14.39 -24.72
N VAL A 203 0.60 13.57 -24.52
CA VAL A 203 -0.41 13.77 -23.49
C VAL A 203 -0.29 12.60 -22.50
N SER A 204 -0.09 12.92 -21.22
CA SER A 204 -0.04 11.91 -20.17
C SER A 204 -1.45 11.47 -19.80
N LYS A 205 -1.60 10.17 -19.50
CA LYS A 205 -2.85 9.63 -18.96
C LYS A 205 -3.16 10.27 -17.63
N LYS A 206 -4.44 10.40 -17.36
CA LYS A 206 -4.94 10.77 -16.04
C LYS A 206 -4.38 9.81 -15.00
N SER A 207 -3.81 10.37 -13.92
CA SER A 207 -3.25 9.55 -12.85
C SER A 207 -4.35 8.78 -12.12
N SER A 208 -4.13 7.50 -11.93
CA SER A 208 -4.99 6.61 -11.16
C SER A 208 -4.98 6.94 -9.65
N LEU A 209 -3.91 7.56 -9.15
CA LEU A 209 -3.74 7.92 -7.75
C LEU A 209 -4.26 9.34 -7.47
N GLN A 210 -5.56 9.51 -7.32
CA GLN A 210 -6.18 10.82 -7.07
C GLN A 210 -5.90 11.41 -5.68
N LEU A 211 -5.33 10.66 -4.75
CA LEU A 211 -5.27 11.03 -3.32
C LEU A 211 -4.36 12.22 -2.98
N ARG A 212 -3.47 12.68 -3.86
CA ARG A 212 -2.67 13.93 -3.77
C ARG A 212 -2.01 14.34 -5.09
N TYR A 213 -2.42 13.75 -6.20
CA TYR A 213 -1.85 14.07 -7.48
C TYR A 213 -2.44 15.40 -7.98
N GLN A 214 -1.58 16.40 -8.11
CA GLN A 214 -1.92 17.59 -8.88
C GLN A 214 -1.39 17.38 -10.29
N PRO A 215 -2.25 17.45 -11.33
CA PRO A 215 -1.79 17.35 -12.69
C PRO A 215 -0.77 18.45 -12.97
N GLN A 216 0.34 18.10 -13.59
CA GLN A 216 1.44 19.02 -13.89
C GLN A 216 1.87 18.86 -15.34
N LEU A 217 2.14 19.99 -15.99
CA LEU A 217 2.88 19.98 -17.25
C LEU A 217 4.28 19.44 -16.99
N ALA A 218 4.83 18.67 -17.90
CA ALA A 218 6.21 18.19 -17.77
C ALA A 218 7.06 18.72 -18.92
N ILE A 219 8.22 19.28 -18.61
CA ILE A 219 9.20 19.80 -19.58
C ILE A 219 10.55 19.10 -19.41
N SER A 220 11.45 19.35 -20.36
CA SER A 220 12.80 18.82 -20.35
C SER A 220 13.64 19.42 -19.19
N ALA A 221 14.67 18.70 -18.76
CA ALA A 221 15.64 19.21 -17.78
C ALA A 221 16.41 20.44 -18.32
N ALA A 222 16.67 20.49 -19.64
CA ALA A 222 17.33 21.61 -20.27
C ALA A 222 16.48 22.89 -20.21
N ASP A 223 15.18 22.78 -20.57
CA ASP A 223 14.25 23.91 -20.45
C ASP A 223 14.08 24.34 -18.99
N GLY A 224 13.97 23.39 -18.08
CA GLY A 224 13.86 23.66 -16.66
C GLY A 224 15.04 24.46 -16.14
N LYS A 225 16.25 24.10 -16.48
CA LYS A 225 17.47 24.84 -16.11
C LYS A 225 17.48 26.24 -16.70
N ALA A 226 17.11 26.40 -17.97
CA ALA A 226 17.06 27.68 -18.65
C ALA A 226 16.00 28.62 -18.04
N ILE A 227 14.82 28.10 -17.72
CA ILE A 227 13.73 28.86 -17.08
C ILE A 227 14.15 29.27 -15.67
N TYR A 228 14.74 28.37 -14.90
CA TYR A 228 15.24 28.69 -13.57
C TYR A 228 16.26 29.82 -13.59
N ALA A 229 17.24 29.75 -14.49
CA ALA A 229 18.24 30.82 -14.68
C ALA A 229 17.58 32.16 -15.05
N TYR A 230 16.62 32.15 -15.99
CA TYR A 230 15.84 33.34 -16.37
C TYR A 230 15.06 33.94 -15.18
N GLN A 231 14.36 33.11 -14.41
CA GLN A 231 13.59 33.61 -13.27
C GLN A 231 14.47 34.24 -12.19
N ARG A 232 15.71 33.83 -12.04
CA ARG A 232 16.65 34.39 -11.05
C ARG A 232 17.53 35.51 -11.58
N GLU A 233 17.45 35.81 -12.86
CA GLU A 233 18.23 36.88 -13.48
C GLU A 233 17.99 38.24 -12.81
N GLY A 234 19.06 38.94 -12.47
CA GLY A 234 19.00 40.25 -11.80
C GLY A 234 18.66 40.19 -10.31
N SER A 235 18.43 39.02 -9.73
CA SER A 235 18.08 38.89 -8.30
C SER A 235 19.26 39.16 -7.37
N GLY A 236 20.51 38.98 -7.84
CA GLY A 236 21.70 39.00 -6.99
C GLY A 236 21.76 37.92 -5.90
N GLN A 237 20.78 37.05 -5.86
CA GLN A 237 20.69 35.96 -4.89
C GLN A 237 21.41 34.71 -5.40
N PRO A 238 22.10 33.97 -4.52
CA PRO A 238 22.69 32.67 -4.90
C PRO A 238 21.63 31.69 -5.36
N ASN A 239 22.03 30.71 -6.18
CA ASN A 239 21.13 29.63 -6.57
C ASN A 239 20.71 28.81 -5.35
N GLU A 240 19.43 28.50 -5.27
CA GLU A 240 18.82 27.75 -4.19
C GLU A 240 17.97 26.62 -4.79
N TYR A 241 18.23 25.39 -4.37
CA TYR A 241 17.58 24.19 -4.85
C TYR A 241 16.80 23.53 -3.73
N GLY A 242 15.59 23.08 -4.01
CA GLY A 242 14.78 22.33 -3.05
C GLY A 242 15.36 20.96 -2.69
N GLY A 243 16.25 20.46 -3.53
CA GLY A 243 16.95 19.19 -3.39
C GLY A 243 17.83 18.90 -4.59
N VAL A 244 18.46 17.75 -4.55
CA VAL A 244 19.28 17.20 -5.63
C VAL A 244 18.86 15.76 -5.88
N THR A 245 18.72 15.40 -7.13
CA THR A 245 18.64 14.00 -7.54
C THR A 245 20.02 13.50 -7.92
N ALA A 246 20.42 12.37 -7.42
CA ALA A 246 21.68 11.74 -7.74
C ALA A 246 21.48 10.23 -7.94
N ARG A 247 22.52 9.56 -8.38
CA ARG A 247 22.49 8.12 -8.59
C ARG A 247 23.71 7.46 -7.95
N ALA A 248 23.48 6.32 -7.30
CA ALA A 248 24.60 5.45 -6.96
C ALA A 248 25.08 4.68 -8.20
N SER A 249 26.38 4.47 -8.31
CA SER A 249 27.00 3.75 -9.45
C SER A 249 26.50 2.31 -9.57
N ASP A 250 26.07 1.70 -8.47
CA ASP A 250 25.55 0.34 -8.38
C ASP A 250 24.47 0.26 -7.29
N LEU A 251 23.49 -0.63 -7.48
CA LEU A 251 22.44 -0.90 -6.50
C LEU A 251 23.01 -1.36 -5.14
N ALA A 252 24.06 -2.16 -5.15
CA ALA A 252 24.73 -2.61 -3.94
C ALA A 252 25.40 -1.48 -3.13
N LYS A 253 25.67 -0.34 -3.77
CA LYS A 253 26.32 0.82 -3.17
C LYS A 253 25.36 1.89 -2.66
N VAL A 254 24.07 1.78 -2.96
CA VAL A 254 23.04 2.76 -2.57
C VAL A 254 23.08 3.08 -1.07
N ASP A 255 23.11 2.06 -0.22
CA ASP A 255 23.12 2.24 1.23
C ASP A 255 24.44 2.88 1.73
N ALA A 256 25.58 2.57 1.09
CA ALA A 256 26.87 3.14 1.43
C ALA A 256 26.98 4.61 1.00
N VAL A 257 26.55 4.93 -0.23
CA VAL A 257 26.50 6.30 -0.76
C VAL A 257 25.55 7.17 0.07
N LYS A 258 24.36 6.63 0.37
CA LYS A 258 23.39 7.28 1.25
C LYS A 258 24.02 7.70 2.57
N LYS A 259 24.67 6.75 3.25
CA LYS A 259 25.34 7.01 4.52
C LYS A 259 26.46 8.04 4.38
N ALA A 260 27.28 7.97 3.36
CA ALA A 260 28.35 8.93 3.13
C ALA A 260 27.81 10.36 2.97
N VAL A 261 26.73 10.56 2.24
CA VAL A 261 26.07 11.86 2.06
C VAL A 261 25.37 12.32 3.35
N GLU A 262 24.77 11.40 4.11
CA GLU A 262 24.18 11.71 5.42
C GLU A 262 25.24 12.14 6.45
N ASP A 263 26.41 11.51 6.45
CA ASP A 263 27.55 11.86 7.31
C ASP A 263 28.10 13.26 6.99
N GLU A 264 27.93 13.73 5.75
CA GLU A 264 28.24 15.09 5.32
C GLU A 264 27.21 16.14 5.76
N GLY A 265 26.12 15.72 6.36
CA GLY A 265 25.10 16.60 6.94
C GLY A 265 23.88 16.84 6.05
N TYR A 266 23.61 16.01 5.08
CA TYR A 266 22.42 16.05 4.25
C TYR A 266 21.38 15.02 4.70
N THR A 267 20.15 15.16 4.22
CA THR A 267 19.11 14.15 4.36
C THR A 267 18.95 13.43 3.03
N VAL A 268 19.07 12.12 3.04
CA VAL A 268 18.99 11.32 1.81
C VAL A 268 17.82 10.36 1.86
N GLN A 269 17.01 10.35 0.82
CA GLN A 269 15.94 9.38 0.62
C GLN A 269 16.23 8.56 -0.62
N SER A 270 16.26 7.25 -0.48
CA SER A 270 16.28 6.32 -1.61
C SER A 270 14.85 5.90 -1.98
N LEU A 271 14.67 5.39 -3.18
CA LEU A 271 13.39 4.80 -3.59
C LEU A 271 13.00 3.63 -2.68
N LYS A 272 13.99 2.88 -2.18
CA LYS A 272 13.83 1.80 -1.20
C LYS A 272 13.25 2.32 0.14
N ASP A 273 13.68 3.50 0.61
CA ASP A 273 13.14 4.10 1.85
C ASP A 273 11.67 4.49 1.69
N VAL A 274 11.31 5.07 0.53
CA VAL A 274 9.92 5.39 0.22
C VAL A 274 9.08 4.12 0.18
N GLN A 275 9.58 3.08 -0.47
CA GLN A 275 8.92 1.77 -0.52
C GLN A 275 8.76 1.16 0.88
N GLN A 276 9.80 1.18 1.71
CA GLN A 276 9.74 0.68 3.10
C GLN A 276 8.72 1.45 3.94
N THR A 277 8.66 2.77 3.79
CA THR A 277 7.67 3.59 4.49
C THR A 277 6.25 3.20 4.07
N LEU A 278 6.01 3.02 2.77
CA LEU A 278 4.71 2.55 2.27
C LEU A 278 4.36 1.16 2.84
N PHE A 279 5.34 0.25 2.87
CA PHE A 279 5.12 -1.09 3.45
C PHE A 279 4.80 -1.04 4.94
N GLN A 280 5.41 -0.15 5.71
CA GLN A 280 5.08 0.03 7.12
C GLN A 280 3.61 0.47 7.29
N PHE A 281 3.12 1.42 6.49
CA PHE A 281 1.70 1.81 6.52
C PHE A 281 0.76 0.66 6.13
N ILE A 282 1.11 -0.09 5.08
CA ILE A 282 0.35 -1.26 4.64
C ILE A 282 0.32 -2.32 5.75
N ASP A 283 1.46 -2.58 6.39
CA ASP A 283 1.57 -3.57 7.47
C ASP A 283 0.76 -3.16 8.71
N VAL A 284 0.80 -1.90 9.12
CA VAL A 284 -0.02 -1.39 10.22
C VAL A 284 -1.51 -1.57 9.91
N ALA A 285 -1.96 -1.20 8.71
CA ALA A 285 -3.35 -1.37 8.29
C ALA A 285 -3.76 -2.85 8.24
N LYS A 286 -2.91 -3.70 7.65
CA LYS A 286 -3.10 -5.16 7.54
C LYS A 286 -3.22 -5.81 8.92
N TRP A 287 -2.28 -5.54 9.83
CA TRP A 287 -2.30 -6.12 11.17
C TRP A 287 -3.40 -5.54 12.04
N GLY A 288 -3.76 -4.26 11.86
CA GLY A 288 -4.93 -3.67 12.48
C GLY A 288 -6.22 -4.41 12.09
N ALA A 289 -6.46 -4.59 10.79
CA ALA A 289 -7.62 -5.32 10.28
C ALA A 289 -7.61 -6.80 10.70
N ALA A 290 -6.45 -7.47 10.66
CA ALA A 290 -6.29 -8.84 11.13
C ALA A 290 -6.56 -8.97 12.64
N GLY A 291 -6.23 -7.94 13.43
CA GLY A 291 -6.54 -7.87 14.86
C GLY A 291 -8.05 -7.92 15.15
N PHE A 292 -8.87 -7.22 14.38
CA PHE A 292 -10.34 -7.34 14.48
C PHE A 292 -10.82 -8.75 14.14
N GLY A 293 -10.26 -9.38 13.11
CA GLY A 293 -10.56 -10.77 12.78
C GLY A 293 -10.16 -11.72 13.90
N PHE A 294 -9.01 -11.50 14.54
CA PHE A 294 -8.58 -12.28 15.70
C PHE A 294 -9.52 -12.12 16.90
N LEU A 295 -9.99 -10.90 17.20
CA LEU A 295 -11.01 -10.68 18.24
C LEU A 295 -12.31 -11.43 17.94
N ALA A 296 -12.74 -11.47 16.67
CA ALA A 296 -13.91 -12.25 16.26
C ALA A 296 -13.70 -13.76 16.47
N ILE A 297 -12.48 -14.26 16.19
CA ILE A 297 -12.11 -15.65 16.47
C ILE A 297 -12.12 -15.93 17.99
N LEU A 298 -11.60 -15.02 18.82
CA LEU A 298 -11.66 -15.16 20.27
C LEU A 298 -13.10 -15.20 20.79
N ALA A 299 -13.96 -14.34 20.28
CA ALA A 299 -15.40 -14.39 20.63
C ALA A 299 -16.02 -15.74 20.23
N SER A 300 -15.63 -16.28 19.06
CA SER A 300 -16.10 -17.59 18.59
C SER A 300 -15.65 -18.75 19.48
N VAL A 301 -14.48 -18.64 20.13
CA VAL A 301 -14.00 -19.65 21.09
C VAL A 301 -15.00 -19.85 22.25
N PHE A 302 -15.54 -18.75 22.79
CA PHE A 302 -16.58 -18.85 23.83
C PHE A 302 -17.84 -19.50 23.28
N GLY A 303 -18.21 -19.21 22.03
CA GLY A 303 -19.30 -19.89 21.32
C GLY A 303 -19.08 -21.40 21.19
N ILE A 304 -17.87 -21.83 20.83
CA ILE A 304 -17.52 -23.26 20.74
C ILE A 304 -17.61 -23.92 22.13
N ILE A 305 -17.04 -23.32 23.17
CA ILE A 305 -17.10 -23.84 24.53
C ILE A 305 -18.54 -24.04 24.97
N ASN A 306 -19.39 -23.02 24.81
CA ASN A 306 -20.78 -23.08 25.22
C ASN A 306 -21.56 -24.15 24.44
N THR A 307 -21.43 -24.17 23.10
CA THR A 307 -22.12 -25.15 22.24
C THR A 307 -21.69 -26.59 22.52
N GLN A 308 -20.42 -26.81 22.81
CA GLN A 308 -19.90 -28.13 23.20
C GLN A 308 -20.40 -28.56 24.59
N TYR A 309 -20.53 -27.63 25.57
CA TYR A 309 -21.11 -27.94 26.87
C TYR A 309 -22.58 -28.38 26.74
N ILE A 310 -23.37 -27.64 25.99
CA ILE A 310 -24.77 -27.98 25.72
C ILE A 310 -24.85 -29.37 25.03
N SER A 311 -24.00 -29.62 24.03
CA SER A 311 -23.94 -30.90 23.31
C SER A 311 -23.62 -32.08 24.26
N VAL A 312 -22.76 -31.90 25.25
CA VAL A 312 -22.45 -32.93 26.25
C VAL A 312 -23.66 -33.18 27.12
N LEU A 313 -24.38 -32.14 27.58
CA LEU A 313 -25.58 -32.28 28.43
C LEU A 313 -26.72 -33.00 27.67
N GLU A 314 -27.02 -32.61 26.45
CA GLU A 314 -28.06 -33.24 25.60
C GLU A 314 -27.81 -34.71 25.30
N ARG A 315 -26.54 -35.15 25.32
CA ARG A 315 -26.13 -36.52 24.98
C ARG A 315 -25.60 -37.31 26.18
N THR A 316 -25.92 -36.88 27.40
CA THR A 316 -25.42 -37.52 28.64
C THR A 316 -25.74 -39.01 28.69
N GLN A 317 -26.99 -39.40 28.35
CA GLN A 317 -27.40 -40.82 28.29
C GLN A 317 -26.64 -41.62 27.23
N GLN A 318 -26.43 -41.04 26.03
CA GLN A 318 -25.67 -41.70 24.95
C GLN A 318 -24.19 -41.91 25.35
N ILE A 319 -23.60 -40.95 26.05
CA ILE A 319 -22.24 -41.05 26.58
C ILE A 319 -22.18 -42.10 27.66
N GLY A 320 -23.17 -42.16 28.56
CA GLY A 320 -23.33 -43.19 29.58
C GLY A 320 -23.38 -44.59 28.97
N LEU A 321 -24.24 -44.77 27.98
CA LEU A 321 -24.39 -46.05 27.25
C LEU A 321 -23.08 -46.47 26.56
N MET A 322 -22.42 -45.54 25.83
CA MET A 322 -21.11 -45.83 25.22
C MET A 322 -20.08 -46.29 26.22
N LYS A 323 -20.04 -45.73 27.44
CA LYS A 323 -19.10 -46.11 28.48
C LYS A 323 -19.49 -47.41 29.12
N ALA A 324 -20.79 -47.69 29.32
CA ALA A 324 -21.26 -49.01 29.80
C ALA A 324 -20.92 -50.15 28.83
N LEU A 325 -20.92 -49.85 27.52
CA LEU A 325 -20.48 -50.77 26.47
C LEU A 325 -18.97 -50.85 26.28
N GLY A 326 -18.16 -50.27 27.19
CA GLY A 326 -16.71 -50.40 27.20
C GLY A 326 -15.94 -49.30 26.48
N ALA A 327 -16.52 -48.18 26.11
CA ALA A 327 -15.77 -47.04 25.57
C ALA A 327 -14.86 -46.42 26.66
N ARG A 328 -13.58 -46.23 26.31
CA ARG A 328 -12.59 -45.63 27.22
C ARG A 328 -12.83 -44.12 27.35
N LYS A 329 -12.51 -43.53 28.51
CA LYS A 329 -12.55 -42.07 28.76
C LYS A 329 -11.83 -41.28 27.65
N LYS A 330 -10.68 -41.80 27.14
CA LYS A 330 -9.90 -41.20 26.06
C LYS A 330 -10.67 -41.18 24.71
N ASP A 331 -11.48 -42.17 24.42
CA ASP A 331 -12.25 -42.29 23.18
C ASP A 331 -13.40 -41.27 23.14
N VAL A 332 -14.09 -41.13 24.27
CA VAL A 332 -15.14 -40.10 24.43
C VAL A 332 -14.52 -38.69 24.31
N GLY A 333 -13.43 -38.41 25.00
CA GLY A 333 -12.76 -37.12 24.89
C GLY A 333 -12.25 -36.80 23.47
N ARG A 334 -11.75 -37.84 22.76
CA ARG A 334 -11.33 -37.66 21.33
C ARG A 334 -12.52 -37.35 20.42
N LEU A 335 -13.67 -37.98 20.63
CA LEU A 335 -14.88 -37.70 19.83
C LEU A 335 -15.26 -36.22 19.84
N PHE A 336 -15.38 -35.63 21.02
CA PHE A 336 -15.74 -34.20 21.18
C PHE A 336 -14.65 -33.27 20.66
N ARG A 337 -13.38 -33.61 20.79
CA ARG A 337 -12.28 -32.81 20.19
C ARG A 337 -12.31 -32.84 18.67
N TYR A 338 -12.65 -33.98 18.04
CA TYR A 338 -12.83 -34.05 16.59
C TYR A 338 -14.09 -33.34 16.13
N GLU A 339 -15.17 -33.30 16.93
CA GLU A 339 -16.34 -32.48 16.63
C GLU A 339 -15.96 -30.98 16.62
N ALA A 340 -15.21 -30.52 17.61
CA ALA A 340 -14.69 -29.14 17.63
C ALA A 340 -13.77 -28.85 16.43
N ALA A 341 -12.86 -29.77 16.08
CA ALA A 341 -11.98 -29.64 14.92
C ALA A 341 -12.79 -29.49 13.61
N TRP A 342 -13.87 -30.24 13.43
CA TRP A 342 -14.76 -30.12 12.28
C TRP A 342 -15.47 -28.76 12.23
N VAL A 343 -15.91 -28.21 13.38
CA VAL A 343 -16.51 -26.88 13.45
C VAL A 343 -15.50 -25.81 13.03
N GLY A 344 -14.25 -25.91 13.51
CA GLY A 344 -13.15 -25.02 13.11
C GLY A 344 -12.81 -25.15 11.62
N PHE A 345 -12.79 -26.38 11.10
CA PHE A 345 -12.57 -26.63 9.67
C PHE A 345 -13.66 -26.01 8.80
N LEU A 346 -14.93 -26.25 9.13
CA LEU A 346 -16.06 -25.70 8.37
C LEU A 346 -16.04 -24.15 8.42
N GLY A 347 -15.83 -23.57 9.59
CA GLY A 347 -15.73 -22.11 9.75
C GLY A 347 -14.55 -21.53 8.93
N GLY A 348 -13.41 -22.20 8.99
CA GLY A 348 -12.23 -21.81 8.21
C GLY A 348 -12.47 -21.88 6.70
N VAL A 349 -13.02 -23.01 6.21
CA VAL A 349 -13.32 -23.20 4.76
C VAL A 349 -14.36 -22.19 4.28
N ILE A 350 -15.44 -21.99 5.02
CA ILE A 350 -16.47 -21.01 4.67
C ILE A 350 -15.87 -19.60 4.65
N GLY A 351 -15.16 -19.21 5.71
CA GLY A 351 -14.59 -17.86 5.82
C GLY A 351 -13.54 -17.56 4.76
N THR A 352 -12.55 -18.46 4.56
CA THR A 352 -11.52 -18.30 3.53
C THR A 352 -12.10 -18.43 2.12
N GLY A 353 -13.09 -19.30 1.91
CA GLY A 353 -13.78 -19.44 0.62
C GLY A 353 -14.54 -18.17 0.25
N LEU A 354 -15.34 -17.62 1.16
CA LEU A 354 -16.03 -16.34 0.94
C LEU A 354 -15.03 -15.19 0.72
N ALA A 355 -13.94 -15.15 1.47
CA ALA A 355 -12.88 -14.18 1.27
C ALA A 355 -12.27 -14.29 -0.14
N THR A 356 -11.96 -15.51 -0.59
CA THR A 356 -11.41 -15.72 -1.93
C THR A 356 -12.38 -15.25 -3.02
N LEU A 357 -13.69 -15.42 -2.82
CA LEU A 357 -14.69 -14.92 -3.77
C LEU A 357 -14.66 -13.38 -3.90
N THR A 358 -14.20 -12.64 -2.88
CA THR A 358 -14.02 -11.18 -3.00
C THR A 358 -12.95 -10.78 -4.01
N SER A 359 -12.07 -11.71 -4.45
CA SER A 359 -11.12 -11.43 -5.55
C SER A 359 -11.81 -11.07 -6.86
N LEU A 360 -13.04 -11.54 -7.05
CA LEU A 360 -13.86 -11.16 -8.20
C LEU A 360 -14.20 -9.67 -8.23
N LEU A 361 -14.07 -8.99 -7.10
CA LEU A 361 -14.27 -7.54 -6.99
C LEU A 361 -13.04 -6.73 -7.40
N ASN A 362 -11.86 -7.37 -7.62
CA ASN A 362 -10.64 -6.66 -8.01
C ASN A 362 -10.83 -5.68 -9.19
N PRO A 363 -11.48 -6.06 -10.31
CA PRO A 363 -11.68 -5.13 -11.44
C PRO A 363 -12.55 -3.93 -11.05
N TRP A 364 -13.56 -4.14 -10.21
CA TRP A 364 -14.41 -3.06 -9.71
C TRP A 364 -13.66 -2.15 -8.75
N ILE A 365 -12.88 -2.71 -7.83
CA ILE A 365 -12.04 -1.96 -6.87
C ILE A 365 -11.01 -1.14 -7.64
N ALA A 366 -10.28 -1.74 -8.59
CA ALA A 366 -9.31 -1.05 -9.42
C ALA A 366 -9.95 0.13 -10.16
N LYS A 367 -11.09 -0.09 -10.82
CA LYS A 367 -11.83 0.97 -11.53
C LYS A 367 -12.29 2.09 -10.59
N THR A 368 -12.80 1.75 -9.38
CA THR A 368 -13.29 2.76 -8.42
C THR A 368 -12.16 3.61 -7.84
N LEU A 369 -10.99 3.00 -7.63
CA LEU A 369 -9.78 3.68 -7.18
C LEU A 369 -9.01 4.37 -8.34
N GLY A 370 -9.50 4.23 -9.58
CA GLY A 370 -8.84 4.76 -10.76
C GLY A 370 -7.50 4.09 -11.07
N LEU A 371 -7.30 2.83 -10.69
CA LEU A 371 -6.08 2.07 -10.95
C LEU A 371 -6.13 1.42 -12.34
N ASP A 372 -4.97 1.04 -12.85
CA ASP A 372 -4.86 0.37 -14.14
C ASP A 372 -5.69 -0.92 -14.20
N ALA A 373 -6.28 -1.19 -15.35
CA ALA A 373 -7.00 -2.43 -15.60
C ALA A 373 -6.05 -3.61 -15.43
N GLY A 374 -6.42 -4.56 -14.57
CA GLY A 374 -5.58 -5.71 -14.22
C GLY A 374 -4.86 -5.60 -12.88
N THR A 375 -4.98 -4.47 -12.18
CA THR A 375 -4.45 -4.34 -10.81
C THR A 375 -5.22 -5.26 -9.86
N ASN A 376 -4.50 -6.17 -9.19
CA ASN A 376 -5.05 -7.11 -8.22
C ASN A 376 -4.67 -6.68 -6.80
N LEU A 377 -5.54 -5.89 -6.14
CA LEU A 377 -5.32 -5.46 -4.76
C LEU A 377 -5.67 -6.52 -3.72
N LEU A 378 -6.47 -7.53 -4.09
CA LEU A 378 -6.79 -8.67 -3.26
C LEU A 378 -6.09 -9.91 -3.83
N GLN A 379 -4.93 -10.26 -3.28
CA GLN A 379 -4.17 -11.44 -3.70
C GLN A 379 -4.28 -12.54 -2.64
N PHE A 380 -4.94 -13.62 -3.01
CA PHE A 380 -5.15 -14.76 -2.14
C PHE A 380 -4.10 -15.84 -2.40
N SER A 381 -3.37 -16.20 -1.36
CA SER A 381 -2.44 -17.32 -1.40
C SER A 381 -3.14 -18.60 -0.87
N PRO A 382 -3.18 -19.69 -1.64
CA PRO A 382 -3.73 -20.97 -1.16
C PRO A 382 -3.02 -21.46 0.10
N MET A 383 -1.72 -21.23 0.20
CA MET A 383 -0.93 -21.66 1.37
C MET A 383 -1.37 -20.92 2.64
N THR A 384 -1.60 -19.61 2.55
CA THR A 384 -2.09 -18.80 3.68
C THR A 384 -3.46 -19.29 4.14
N SER A 385 -4.37 -19.61 3.19
CA SER A 385 -5.69 -20.16 3.51
C SER A 385 -5.61 -21.52 4.21
N ILE A 386 -4.76 -22.42 3.74
CA ILE A 386 -4.55 -23.73 4.36
C ILE A 386 -4.00 -23.59 5.78
N VAL A 387 -2.99 -22.73 5.99
CA VAL A 387 -2.40 -22.47 7.31
C VAL A 387 -3.44 -21.88 8.27
N LEU A 388 -4.26 -20.94 7.80
CA LEU A 388 -5.32 -20.34 8.61
C LEU A 388 -6.38 -21.37 9.00
N ILE A 389 -6.84 -22.21 8.06
CA ILE A 389 -7.80 -23.29 8.35
C ILE A 389 -7.22 -24.25 9.41
N ALA A 390 -5.94 -24.65 9.26
CA ALA A 390 -5.29 -25.52 10.23
C ALA A 390 -5.18 -24.86 11.63
N ALA A 391 -4.85 -23.56 11.67
CA ALA A 391 -4.81 -22.79 12.91
C ALA A 391 -6.19 -22.72 13.58
N LEU A 392 -7.26 -22.47 12.80
CA LEU A 392 -8.63 -22.44 13.32
C LEU A 392 -9.09 -23.79 13.83
N MET A 393 -8.73 -24.88 13.16
CA MET A 393 -8.97 -26.24 13.65
C MET A 393 -8.27 -26.46 15.02
N LEU A 394 -7.02 -26.02 15.15
CA LEU A 394 -6.27 -26.12 16.40
C LEU A 394 -6.95 -25.31 17.51
N VAL A 395 -7.31 -24.06 17.25
CA VAL A 395 -8.02 -23.18 18.19
C VAL A 395 -9.35 -23.81 18.64
N ALA A 396 -10.11 -24.37 17.69
CA ALA A 396 -11.36 -25.05 18.00
C ALA A 396 -11.15 -26.31 18.87
N VAL A 397 -10.10 -27.09 18.62
CA VAL A 397 -9.73 -28.24 19.46
C VAL A 397 -9.35 -27.80 20.87
N LEU A 398 -8.61 -26.70 21.01
CA LEU A 398 -8.26 -26.14 22.33
C LEU A 398 -9.50 -25.65 23.07
N ALA A 399 -10.41 -24.94 22.38
CA ALA A 399 -11.70 -24.52 22.93
C ALA A 399 -12.55 -25.70 23.40
N GLY A 400 -12.62 -26.76 22.61
CA GLY A 400 -13.35 -28.00 22.92
C GLY A 400 -12.71 -28.87 23.99
N TYR A 401 -11.48 -28.56 24.43
CA TYR A 401 -10.77 -29.40 25.39
C TYR A 401 -11.47 -29.52 26.75
N PHE A 402 -11.93 -28.41 27.33
CA PHE A 402 -12.62 -28.39 28.61
C PHE A 402 -13.94 -29.19 28.58
N PRO A 403 -14.89 -28.92 27.66
CA PRO A 403 -16.11 -29.71 27.53
C PRO A 403 -15.84 -31.20 27.28
N SER A 404 -14.87 -31.52 26.43
CA SER A 404 -14.51 -32.91 26.12
C SER A 404 -14.02 -33.66 27.34
N ARG A 405 -13.26 -32.99 28.23
CA ARG A 405 -12.77 -33.58 29.49
C ARG A 405 -13.92 -33.84 30.47
N LYS A 406 -14.94 -32.92 30.49
CA LYS A 406 -16.14 -33.11 31.33
C LYS A 406 -16.95 -34.33 30.83
N ALA A 407 -17.17 -34.43 29.52
CA ALA A 407 -17.84 -35.60 28.90
C ALA A 407 -17.12 -36.90 29.19
N ALA A 408 -15.80 -36.90 29.12
CA ALA A 408 -14.96 -38.08 29.43
C ALA A 408 -15.04 -38.54 30.92
N LYS A 409 -15.36 -37.63 31.83
CA LYS A 409 -15.44 -37.92 33.27
C LYS A 409 -16.83 -38.33 33.75
N LEU A 410 -17.90 -38.21 32.95
CA LEU A 410 -19.25 -38.62 33.31
C LEU A 410 -19.29 -40.04 33.85
N ASP A 411 -20.01 -40.27 34.94
CA ASP A 411 -20.26 -41.60 35.46
C ASP A 411 -21.34 -42.31 34.64
N PRO A 412 -21.11 -43.56 34.16
CA PRO A 412 -22.10 -44.28 33.37
C PRO A 412 -23.43 -44.51 34.09
N ILE A 413 -23.36 -44.77 35.41
CA ILE A 413 -24.53 -45.09 36.23
C ILE A 413 -25.39 -43.82 36.39
N GLU A 414 -24.77 -42.71 36.78
CA GLU A 414 -25.48 -41.44 36.95
C GLU A 414 -26.02 -40.93 35.59
N ALA A 415 -25.22 -41.08 34.49
CA ALA A 415 -25.64 -40.66 33.17
C ALA A 415 -26.86 -41.44 32.59
N LEU A 416 -27.07 -42.65 33.01
CA LEU A 416 -28.19 -43.50 32.62
C LEU A 416 -29.43 -43.27 33.54
N ARG A 417 -29.20 -42.70 34.74
CA ARG A 417 -30.26 -42.46 35.75
C ARG A 417 -30.93 -41.09 35.59
N THR A 418 -30.32 -40.16 34.85
CA THR A 418 -30.91 -38.86 34.57
C THR A 418 -32.07 -39.02 33.58
N GLU A 419 -33.32 -38.82 34.04
CA GLU A 419 -34.52 -38.60 33.22
C GLU A 419 -34.51 -37.22 32.61
#